data_94fc514041b7341ed2fdb2313bbce839
#
_entry.id   94fc514041b7341ed2fdb2313bbce839
#
_cell.length_a   1.000
_cell.length_b   1.000
_cell.length_c   1.000
_cell.angle_alpha   90.00
_cell.angle_beta   90.00
_cell.angle_gamma   90.00
#
_symmetry.space_group_name_H-M   'P 1'
#
loop_
_entity.id
_entity.type
_entity.pdbx_description
1 polymer ?
#
loop_
_entity_poly.entity_id
_entity_poly.type
_entity_poly.pdbx_seq_one_letter_code
_entity_poly.pdbx_strand_id
1 'polypeptide(L)'
;MTNLTRKAQERFAHDRYATEATGISIEAAEEGYARCSMTLTPLHRNAMGAVMGGAMFTLADLSFAIAANSHCLVDDVPLEWVSLNSSIHYLGQTKGSLLIAETTCVKKGSSTCVYEILIHDELDKRIALVTTTGIHLN
;
A
#
# COMPACT_ATOMS: atom_id res chain seq x y z
N MET A 1 7.29 -10.51 -14.41
CA MET A 1 7.55 -10.00 -13.04
C MET A 1 8.99 -9.52 -12.96
N THR A 2 9.21 -8.31 -12.45
CA THR A 2 10.55 -7.77 -12.28
C THR A 2 11.24 -8.38 -11.07
N ASN A 3 12.57 -8.25 -11.03
CA ASN A 3 13.36 -8.70 -9.90
C ASN A 3 12.99 -7.92 -8.62
N LEU A 4 12.74 -6.61 -8.74
CA LEU A 4 12.36 -5.79 -7.60
C LEU A 4 10.98 -6.20 -7.06
N THR A 5 10.03 -6.51 -7.93
CA THR A 5 8.72 -7.01 -7.51
C THR A 5 8.86 -8.30 -6.70
N ARG A 6 9.69 -9.23 -7.17
CA ARG A 6 9.92 -10.49 -6.44
C ARG A 6 10.56 -10.24 -5.09
N LYS A 7 11.55 -9.34 -5.00
CA LYS A 7 12.18 -8.96 -3.73
C LYS A 7 11.18 -8.34 -2.76
N ALA A 8 10.28 -7.51 -3.27
CA ALA A 8 9.20 -6.94 -2.46
C ALA A 8 8.29 -8.04 -1.90
N GLN A 9 7.86 -8.97 -2.76
CA GLN A 9 7.01 -10.08 -2.34
C GLN A 9 7.68 -10.92 -1.25
N GLU A 10 8.95 -11.22 -1.41
CA GLU A 10 9.70 -12.04 -0.43
C GLU A 10 9.88 -11.29 0.90
N ARG A 11 10.30 -10.03 0.86
CA ARG A 11 10.57 -9.24 2.06
C ARG A 11 9.27 -8.96 2.84
N PHE A 12 8.26 -8.48 2.14
CA PHE A 12 7.01 -8.05 2.77
C PHE A 12 6.01 -9.20 3.02
N ALA A 13 6.35 -10.42 2.63
CA ALA A 13 5.61 -11.61 3.11
C ALA A 13 5.67 -11.71 4.62
N HIS A 14 6.68 -11.13 5.27
CA HIS A 14 6.77 -11.08 6.73
C HIS A 14 5.78 -10.12 7.38
N ASP A 15 5.18 -9.22 6.62
CA ASP A 15 4.05 -8.39 7.08
C ASP A 15 2.77 -9.23 7.02
N ARG A 16 2.69 -10.21 7.90
CA ARG A 16 1.67 -11.25 7.84
C ARG A 16 0.26 -10.74 8.07
N TYR A 17 0.10 -9.71 8.88
CA TYR A 17 -1.22 -9.10 9.05
C TYR A 17 -1.75 -8.58 7.71
N ALA A 18 -0.93 -7.88 6.95
CA ALA A 18 -1.33 -7.36 5.65
C ALA A 18 -1.48 -8.46 4.60
N THR A 19 -0.50 -9.36 4.48
CA THR A 19 -0.48 -10.35 3.40
C THR A 19 -1.35 -11.57 3.67
N GLU A 20 -1.44 -12.02 4.93
CA GLU A 20 -2.23 -13.21 5.27
C GLU A 20 -3.61 -12.85 5.80
N ALA A 21 -3.69 -12.07 6.89
CA ALA A 21 -4.98 -11.77 7.51
C ALA A 21 -5.85 -10.87 6.63
N THR A 22 -5.28 -9.83 6.05
CA THR A 22 -6.01 -8.93 5.14
C THR A 22 -6.06 -9.46 3.71
N GLY A 23 -5.12 -10.30 3.33
CA GLY A 23 -5.11 -10.95 2.02
C GLY A 23 -4.62 -10.06 0.90
N ILE A 24 -3.66 -9.18 1.17
CA ILE A 24 -3.12 -8.26 0.18
C ILE A 24 -2.05 -8.97 -0.66
N SER A 25 -2.15 -8.79 -1.97
CA SER A 25 -1.17 -9.26 -2.95
C SER A 25 -0.29 -8.11 -3.42
N ILE A 26 1.01 -8.34 -3.48
CA ILE A 26 1.97 -7.36 -4.00
C ILE A 26 2.14 -7.64 -5.49
N GLU A 27 1.69 -6.71 -6.33
CA GLU A 27 1.66 -6.92 -7.78
C GLU A 27 2.86 -6.34 -8.50
N ALA A 28 3.35 -5.18 -8.07
CA ALA A 28 4.49 -4.53 -8.70
C ALA A 28 5.22 -3.64 -7.70
N ALA A 29 6.54 -3.57 -7.86
CA ALA A 29 7.40 -2.62 -7.16
C ALA A 29 8.43 -2.08 -8.13
N GLU A 30 8.61 -0.76 -8.09
CA GLU A 30 9.63 -0.04 -8.84
C GLU A 30 10.20 1.02 -7.91
N GLU A 31 11.24 1.72 -8.30
CA GLU A 31 11.77 2.78 -7.46
C GLU A 31 10.73 3.85 -7.22
N GLY A 32 10.37 4.06 -5.95
CA GLY A 32 9.38 5.06 -5.53
C GLY A 32 7.94 4.73 -5.90
N TYR A 33 7.67 3.50 -6.34
CA TYR A 33 6.34 3.08 -6.77
C TYR A 33 6.01 1.69 -6.27
N ALA A 34 4.75 1.47 -5.92
CA ALA A 34 4.24 0.13 -5.60
C ALA A 34 2.79 0.01 -6.04
N ARG A 35 2.43 -1.22 -6.38
CA ARG A 35 1.05 -1.58 -6.67
C ARG A 35 0.70 -2.85 -5.90
N CYS A 36 -0.35 -2.74 -5.09
CA CYS A 36 -0.88 -3.85 -4.32
C CYS A 36 -2.36 -4.00 -4.59
N SER A 37 -2.89 -5.20 -4.40
CA SER A 37 -4.32 -5.45 -4.59
C SER A 37 -4.89 -6.29 -3.47
N MET A 38 -6.20 -6.20 -3.31
CA MET A 38 -6.94 -6.94 -2.28
C MET A 38 -8.25 -7.41 -2.88
N THR A 39 -8.40 -8.72 -3.01
CA THR A 39 -9.68 -9.32 -3.41
C THR A 39 -10.64 -9.23 -2.23
N LEU A 40 -11.80 -8.63 -2.47
CA LEU A 40 -12.78 -8.39 -1.42
C LEU A 40 -13.51 -9.68 -1.05
N THR A 41 -13.61 -9.92 0.25
CA THR A 41 -14.36 -11.04 0.83
C THR A 41 -15.28 -10.49 1.92
N PRO A 42 -16.20 -11.29 2.48
CA PRO A 42 -17.00 -10.83 3.62
C PRO A 42 -16.19 -10.35 4.81
N LEU A 43 -14.94 -10.83 4.98
CA LEU A 43 -14.07 -10.39 6.07
C LEU A 43 -13.70 -8.89 5.99
N HIS A 44 -13.71 -8.32 4.79
CA HIS A 44 -13.36 -6.92 4.58
C HIS A 44 -14.56 -5.97 4.75
N ARG A 45 -15.75 -6.50 5.06
CA ARG A 45 -16.98 -5.72 5.11
C ARG A 45 -17.33 -5.33 6.55
N ASN A 46 -17.84 -4.10 6.68
CA ASN A 46 -18.31 -3.61 7.97
C ASN A 46 -19.80 -4.00 8.19
N ALA A 47 -20.37 -3.54 9.30
CA ALA A 47 -21.75 -3.86 9.65
C ALA A 47 -22.79 -3.35 8.64
N MET A 48 -22.41 -2.38 7.81
CA MET A 48 -23.28 -1.82 6.75
C MET A 48 -23.10 -2.55 5.40
N GLY A 49 -22.20 -3.54 5.34
CA GLY A 49 -21.88 -4.24 4.10
C GLY A 49 -20.92 -3.54 3.18
N ALA A 50 -20.40 -2.39 3.58
CA ALA A 50 -19.38 -1.64 2.82
C ALA A 50 -17.97 -2.12 3.17
N VAL A 51 -17.00 -1.81 2.33
CA VAL A 51 -15.60 -2.13 2.63
C VAL A 51 -15.16 -1.34 3.85
N MET A 52 -14.58 -2.04 4.82
CA MET A 52 -14.11 -1.43 6.05
C MET A 52 -12.94 -0.49 5.77
N GLY A 53 -13.00 0.71 6.35
CA GLY A 53 -11.93 1.70 6.19
C GLY A 53 -10.58 1.19 6.63
N GLY A 54 -10.52 0.40 7.70
CA GLY A 54 -9.29 -0.21 8.19
C GLY A 54 -8.64 -1.16 7.19
N ALA A 55 -9.44 -1.88 6.40
CA ALA A 55 -8.91 -2.76 5.36
C ALA A 55 -8.26 -1.93 4.24
N MET A 56 -8.92 -0.85 3.82
CA MET A 56 -8.36 0.06 2.83
C MET A 56 -7.08 0.72 3.34
N PHE A 57 -7.05 1.10 4.62
CA PHE A 57 -5.87 1.69 5.23
C PHE A 57 -4.69 0.71 5.25
N THR A 58 -4.94 -0.55 5.59
CA THR A 58 -3.90 -1.59 5.58
C THR A 58 -3.33 -1.78 4.17
N LEU A 59 -4.20 -1.79 3.16
CA LEU A 59 -3.78 -1.88 1.76
C LEU A 59 -2.86 -0.71 1.37
N ALA A 60 -3.24 0.51 1.74
CA ALA A 60 -2.45 1.71 1.46
C ALA A 60 -1.12 1.69 2.23
N ASP A 61 -1.14 1.25 3.49
CA ASP A 61 0.05 1.25 4.35
C ASP A 61 1.11 0.28 3.83
N LEU A 62 0.72 -0.91 3.40
CA LEU A 62 1.66 -1.86 2.80
C LEU A 62 2.25 -1.29 1.49
N SER A 63 1.42 -0.73 0.64
CA SER A 63 1.87 -0.14 -0.62
C SER A 63 2.86 1.00 -0.38
N PHE A 64 2.60 1.85 0.62
CA PHE A 64 3.54 2.90 1.04
C PHE A 64 4.88 2.30 1.47
N ALA A 65 4.85 1.30 2.36
CA ALA A 65 6.08 0.71 2.89
C ALA A 65 6.99 0.16 1.78
N ILE A 66 6.39 -0.47 0.79
CA ILE A 66 7.13 -1.00 -0.36
C ILE A 66 7.74 0.13 -1.19
N ALA A 67 6.95 1.13 -1.55
CA ALA A 67 7.40 2.23 -2.40
C ALA A 67 8.49 3.06 -1.71
N ALA A 68 8.29 3.41 -0.44
CA ALA A 68 9.24 4.23 0.31
C ALA A 68 10.57 3.52 0.55
N ASN A 69 10.54 2.18 0.65
CA ASN A 69 11.73 1.37 0.92
C ASN A 69 12.25 0.65 -0.33
N SER A 70 11.82 1.04 -1.51
CA SER A 70 12.21 0.32 -2.74
C SER A 70 13.72 0.27 -2.96
N HIS A 71 14.44 1.35 -2.62
CA HIS A 71 15.91 1.34 -2.71
C HIS A 71 16.56 0.32 -1.75
N CYS A 72 15.95 0.09 -0.58
CA CYS A 72 16.44 -0.92 0.36
C CYS A 72 16.28 -2.33 -0.21
N LEU A 73 15.23 -2.56 -0.99
CA LEU A 73 15.02 -3.83 -1.67
C LEU A 73 16.06 -4.05 -2.77
N VAL A 74 16.41 -3.00 -3.50
CA VAL A 74 17.46 -3.07 -4.54
C VAL A 74 18.78 -3.46 -3.92
N ASP A 75 19.16 -2.83 -2.83
CA ASP A 75 20.47 -2.98 -2.19
C ASP A 75 20.52 -4.12 -1.16
N ASP A 76 19.40 -4.80 -0.91
CA ASP A 76 19.28 -5.87 0.09
C ASP A 76 19.74 -5.42 1.50
N VAL A 77 19.36 -4.20 1.88
CA VAL A 77 19.67 -3.62 3.20
C VAL A 77 18.39 -3.53 4.04
N PRO A 78 18.52 -3.34 5.37
CA PRO A 78 17.35 -3.16 6.23
C PRO A 78 16.47 -2.00 5.79
N LEU A 79 15.16 -2.12 6.03
CA LEU A 79 14.20 -1.07 5.70
C LEU A 79 14.51 0.18 6.53
N GLU A 80 14.38 1.35 5.92
CA GLU A 80 14.79 2.62 6.50
C GLU A 80 13.65 3.60 6.73
N TRP A 81 12.51 3.39 6.11
CA TRP A 81 11.40 4.34 6.17
C TRP A 81 10.19 3.73 6.83
N VAL A 82 9.59 4.48 7.77
CA VAL A 82 8.33 4.12 8.40
C VAL A 82 7.36 5.28 8.27
N SER A 83 6.06 5.00 8.40
CA SER A 83 5.04 6.05 8.37
C SER A 83 5.08 6.84 9.68
N LEU A 84 5.05 8.16 9.56
CA LEU A 84 4.92 9.09 10.67
C LEU A 84 3.46 9.51 10.85
N ASN A 85 2.79 9.78 9.73
CA ASN A 85 1.42 10.26 9.72
C ASN A 85 0.76 9.86 8.40
N SER A 86 -0.49 9.45 8.45
CA SER A 86 -1.28 9.18 7.25
C SER A 86 -2.67 9.76 7.41
N SER A 87 -3.21 10.32 6.34
CA SER A 87 -4.61 10.70 6.28
C SER A 87 -5.26 10.06 5.06
N ILE A 88 -6.52 9.65 5.23
CA ILE A 88 -7.26 8.98 4.18
C ILE A 88 -8.58 9.71 3.92
N HIS A 89 -8.87 9.92 2.64
CA HIS A 89 -10.15 10.40 2.18
C HIS A 89 -10.90 9.24 1.54
N TYR A 90 -12.05 8.90 2.09
CA TYR A 90 -12.93 7.87 1.52
C TYR A 90 -13.83 8.56 0.50
N LEU A 91 -13.60 8.25 -0.79
CA LEU A 91 -14.22 8.98 -1.90
C LEU A 91 -15.51 8.31 -2.39
N GLY A 92 -15.64 7.00 -2.19
CA GLY A 92 -16.79 6.28 -2.66
C GLY A 92 -16.80 4.82 -2.24
N GLN A 93 -17.84 4.13 -2.65
CA GLN A 93 -17.99 2.68 -2.42
C GLN A 93 -17.82 1.94 -3.75
N THR A 94 -17.34 0.71 -3.66
CA THR A 94 -17.18 -0.14 -4.83
C THR A 94 -18.34 -1.12 -4.96
N LYS A 95 -18.72 -1.41 -6.19
CA LYS A 95 -19.55 -2.56 -6.55
C LYS A 95 -18.71 -3.68 -7.13
N GLY A 96 -17.39 -3.49 -7.21
CA GLY A 96 -16.46 -4.47 -7.69
C GLY A 96 -16.02 -5.46 -6.63
N SER A 97 -15.07 -6.29 -6.98
CA SER A 97 -14.55 -7.35 -6.13
C SER A 97 -13.05 -7.23 -5.85
N LEU A 98 -12.40 -6.20 -6.37
CA LEU A 98 -10.95 -6.02 -6.26
C LEU A 98 -10.64 -4.55 -5.99
N LEU A 99 -9.84 -4.28 -4.96
CA LEU A 99 -9.26 -2.96 -4.74
C LEU A 99 -7.78 -2.99 -5.08
N ILE A 100 -7.32 -1.90 -5.70
CA ILE A 100 -5.94 -1.74 -6.16
C ILE A 100 -5.41 -0.45 -5.57
N ALA A 101 -4.25 -0.54 -4.90
CA ALA A 101 -3.55 0.64 -4.39
C ALA A 101 -2.31 0.89 -5.23
N GLU A 102 -2.16 2.11 -5.71
CA GLU A 102 -0.97 2.55 -6.42
C GLU A 102 -0.35 3.71 -5.67
N THR A 103 0.91 3.56 -5.31
CA THR A 103 1.66 4.52 -4.51
C THR A 103 2.70 5.21 -5.37
N THR A 104 2.70 6.55 -5.33
CA THR A 104 3.67 7.37 -6.05
C THR A 104 4.31 8.37 -5.10
N CYS A 105 5.58 8.69 -5.35
CA CYS A 105 6.33 9.64 -4.55
C CYS A 105 5.93 11.07 -4.90
N VAL A 106 5.54 11.86 -3.89
CA VAL A 106 5.32 13.29 -4.03
C VAL A 106 6.62 14.03 -3.81
N LYS A 107 7.32 13.69 -2.71
CA LYS A 107 8.62 14.28 -2.37
C LYS A 107 9.38 13.34 -1.45
N LYS A 108 10.66 13.19 -1.68
CA LYS A 108 11.53 12.42 -0.80
C LYS A 108 12.73 13.27 -0.40
N GLY A 109 12.80 13.61 0.88
CA GLY A 109 13.93 14.32 1.47
C GLY A 109 14.88 13.35 2.18
N SER A 110 15.81 13.90 2.95
CA SER A 110 16.78 13.11 3.70
C SER A 110 16.21 12.52 4.99
N SER A 111 15.25 13.20 5.62
CA SER A 111 14.66 12.77 6.89
C SER A 111 13.17 12.48 6.80
N THR A 112 12.45 13.09 5.88
CA THR A 112 11.01 12.87 5.68
C THR A 112 10.70 12.66 4.20
N CYS A 113 9.59 11.99 3.95
CA CYS A 113 9.07 11.79 2.61
C CYS A 113 7.55 11.92 2.61
N VAL A 114 6.98 12.20 1.45
CA VAL A 114 5.53 12.23 1.26
C VAL A 114 5.18 11.39 0.05
N TYR A 115 4.25 10.47 0.25
CA TYR A 115 3.74 9.60 -0.81
C TYR A 115 2.23 9.73 -0.89
N GLU A 116 1.71 9.57 -2.08
CA GLU A 116 0.28 9.55 -2.35
C GLU A 116 -0.13 8.15 -2.80
N ILE A 117 -1.19 7.62 -2.22
CA ILE A 117 -1.70 6.30 -2.52
C ILE A 117 -3.14 6.44 -3.00
N LEU A 118 -3.38 6.09 -4.26
CA LEU A 118 -4.72 6.06 -4.82
C LEU A 118 -5.25 4.63 -4.76
N ILE A 119 -6.42 4.46 -4.16
CA ILE A 119 -7.13 3.18 -4.15
C ILE A 119 -8.30 3.29 -5.12
N HIS A 120 -8.32 2.39 -6.10
CA HIS A 120 -9.41 2.29 -7.07
C HIS A 120 -9.85 0.83 -7.20
N ASP A 121 -11.02 0.59 -7.78
CA ASP A 121 -11.47 -0.78 -8.04
C ASP A 121 -11.10 -1.21 -9.47
N GLU A 122 -11.46 -2.45 -9.82
CA GLU A 122 -11.19 -2.99 -11.17
C GLU A 122 -12.04 -2.32 -12.25
N LEU A 123 -13.05 -1.55 -11.87
CA LEU A 123 -13.89 -0.77 -12.77
C LEU A 123 -13.38 0.66 -12.93
N ASP A 124 -12.17 0.92 -12.41
CA ASP A 124 -11.48 2.21 -12.46
C ASP A 124 -12.18 3.32 -11.66
N LYS A 125 -13.01 2.95 -10.69
CA LYS A 125 -13.63 3.91 -9.77
C LYS A 125 -12.68 4.24 -8.64
N ARG A 126 -12.48 5.52 -8.36
CA ARG A 126 -11.67 5.98 -7.22
C ARG A 126 -12.44 5.75 -5.93
N ILE A 127 -11.84 5.01 -5.02
CA ILE A 127 -12.47 4.60 -3.77
C ILE A 127 -11.89 5.36 -2.58
N ALA A 128 -10.58 5.59 -2.57
CA ALA A 128 -9.94 6.33 -1.49
C ALA A 128 -8.64 6.96 -1.97
N LEU A 129 -8.26 8.05 -1.31
CA LEU A 129 -6.98 8.72 -1.53
C LEU A 129 -6.29 8.87 -0.19
N VAL A 130 -5.05 8.41 -0.11
CA VAL A 130 -4.25 8.43 1.11
C VAL A 130 -3.00 9.26 0.87
N THR A 131 -2.66 10.10 1.83
CA THR A 131 -1.37 10.79 1.86
C THR A 131 -0.63 10.32 3.10
N THR A 132 0.58 9.83 2.91
CA THR A 132 1.43 9.35 4.00
C THR A 132 2.72 10.15 4.03
N THR A 133 3.02 10.68 5.22
CA THR A 133 4.34 11.24 5.53
C THR A 133 5.16 10.16 6.21
N GLY A 134 6.33 9.87 5.66
CA GLY A 134 7.27 8.93 6.25
C GLY A 134 8.44 9.62 6.90
N ILE A 135 9.10 8.90 7.81
CA ILE A 135 10.31 9.37 8.48
C ILE A 135 11.42 8.33 8.30
N HIS A 136 12.63 8.82 8.10
CA HIS A 136 13.80 7.96 7.96
C HIS A 136 14.27 7.51 9.33
N LEU A 137 14.51 6.22 9.47
CA LEU A 137 15.12 5.63 10.66
C LEU A 137 16.62 5.81 10.58
N ASN A 138 17.20 6.43 11.58
CA ASN A 138 18.64 6.68 11.65
C ASN A 138 19.38 5.53 12.33
#